data_69774b41d33a76bf44f21a757ad613a2
#
_entry.id   69774b41d33a76bf44f21a757ad613a2
#
_cell.length_a   1.000
_cell.length_b   1.000
_cell.length_c   1.000
_cell.angle_alpha   90.00
_cell.angle_beta   90.00
_cell.angle_gamma   90.00
#
_symmetry.space_group_name_H-M   'P 1'
#
loop_
_entity.id
_entity.type
_entity.pdbx_description
1 polymer ?
#
loop_
_entity_poly.entity_id
_entity_poly.type
_entity_poly.pdbx_seq_one_letter_code
_entity_poly.pdbx_strand_id
1 'polypeptide(L)' 'MSLNHSTQTHQNLLARVPEATGRPLLEWFRALDNGPSLLRFEERVNWLRSEHNLPHGYATAIVHEHDKRRRAVTR' A
#
# COMPACT_ATOMS: atom_id res chain seq x y z
N MET A 1 -5.90 17.13 17.12
CA MET A 1 -5.54 17.53 16.10
C MET A 1 -5.21 16.80 14.88
N SER A 2 -4.97 17.52 13.90
CA SER A 2 -4.83 16.97 12.58
C SER A 2 -3.61 16.08 12.45
N LEU A 3 -2.63 16.22 13.30
CA LEU A 3 -1.44 15.40 13.20
C LEU A 3 -1.72 13.93 13.37
N ASN A 4 -2.55 13.60 14.35
CA ASN A 4 -2.87 12.20 14.58
C ASN A 4 -3.83 11.67 13.56
N HIS A 5 -4.51 12.57 12.89
CA HIS A 5 -5.50 12.21 11.92
C HIS A 5 -4.90 11.41 10.76
N SER A 6 -3.75 11.82 10.26
CA SER A 6 -3.11 11.12 9.15
C SER A 6 -2.76 9.69 9.48
N THR A 7 -2.15 9.48 10.64
CA THR A 7 -1.75 8.15 11.04
C THR A 7 -2.98 7.26 11.21
N GLN A 8 -4.02 7.79 11.81
CA GLN A 8 -5.21 7.01 12.04
C GLN A 8 -5.92 6.68 10.73
N THR A 9 -5.93 7.63 9.80
CA THR A 9 -6.53 7.40 8.50
C THR A 9 -5.79 6.29 7.77
N HIS A 10 -4.46 6.31 7.83
CA HIS A 10 -3.65 5.29 7.19
C HIS A 10 -3.97 3.91 7.75
N GLN A 11 -4.04 3.81 9.07
CA GLN A 11 -4.32 2.52 9.70
C GLN A 11 -5.73 2.04 9.40
N ASN A 12 -6.68 2.96 9.33
CA ASN A 12 -8.04 2.59 8.98
C ASN A 12 -8.12 2.05 7.57
N LEU A 13 -7.39 2.66 6.65
CA LEU A 13 -7.36 2.17 5.29
C LEU A 13 -6.76 0.78 5.22
N LEU A 14 -5.67 0.55 5.93
CA LEU A 14 -5.04 -0.75 5.93
C LEU A 14 -5.97 -1.82 6.49
N ALA A 15 -6.71 -1.48 7.53
CA ALA A 15 -7.63 -2.43 8.14
C ALA A 15 -8.75 -2.83 7.19
N ARG A 16 -9.09 -1.95 6.27
CA ARG A 16 -10.18 -2.21 5.33
C ARG A 16 -9.73 -2.87 4.04
N VAL A 17 -8.43 -3.00 3.83
CA VAL A 17 -7.94 -3.53 2.57
C VAL A 17 -8.55 -4.87 2.21
N PRO A 18 -8.62 -5.86 3.12
CA PRO A 18 -9.16 -7.16 2.71
C PRO A 18 -10.60 -7.08 2.24
N GLU A 19 -11.43 -6.30 2.92
CA GLU A 19 -12.83 -6.18 2.53
C GLU A 19 -13.00 -5.36 1.28
N ALA A 20 -12.26 -4.27 1.20
CA ALA A 20 -12.43 -3.34 0.09
C ALA A 20 -11.86 -3.89 -1.22
N THR A 21 -10.81 -4.68 -1.15
CA THR A 21 -10.11 -5.12 -2.34
C THR A 21 -10.27 -6.60 -2.64
N GLY A 22 -10.77 -7.37 -1.66
CA GLY A 22 -10.93 -8.80 -1.86
C GLY A 22 -9.67 -9.61 -1.65
N ARG A 23 -8.57 -8.97 -1.22
CA ARG A 23 -7.31 -9.66 -0.95
C ARG A 23 -6.70 -9.18 0.34
N PRO A 24 -6.09 -10.08 1.11
CA PRO A 24 -5.38 -9.67 2.31
C PRO A 24 -4.17 -8.81 1.97
N LEU A 25 -3.75 -8.03 2.93
CA LEU A 25 -2.65 -7.09 2.73
C LEU A 25 -1.37 -7.79 2.26
N LEU A 26 -1.09 -8.96 2.79
CA LEU A 26 0.11 -9.69 2.41
C LEU A 26 0.13 -10.04 0.92
N GLU A 27 -1.03 -10.29 0.33
CA GLU A 27 -1.07 -10.60 -1.09
C GLU A 27 -0.74 -9.37 -1.93
N TRP A 28 -1.12 -8.20 -1.45
CA TRP A 28 -0.73 -6.98 -2.14
C TRP A 28 0.78 -6.75 -2.05
N PHE A 29 1.37 -7.09 -0.91
CA PHE A 29 2.81 -6.99 -0.78
C PHE A 29 3.51 -7.95 -1.74
N ARG A 30 2.98 -9.15 -1.90
CA ARG A 30 3.53 -10.11 -2.86
C ARG A 30 3.40 -9.60 -4.28
N ALA A 31 2.27 -8.98 -4.59
CA ALA A 31 2.08 -8.42 -5.92
C ALA A 31 3.13 -7.36 -6.22
N LEU A 32 3.43 -6.52 -5.23
CA LEU A 32 4.46 -5.51 -5.41
C LEU A 32 5.84 -6.15 -5.57
N ASP A 33 6.12 -7.17 -4.78
CA ASP A 33 7.43 -7.84 -4.86
C ASP A 33 7.63 -8.57 -6.17
N ASN A 34 6.57 -9.15 -6.71
CA ASN A 34 6.65 -9.92 -7.95
C ASN A 34 6.37 -9.09 -9.18
N GLY A 35 5.96 -7.85 -9.00
CA GLY A 35 5.66 -6.99 -10.11
C GLY A 35 6.89 -6.32 -10.68
N PRO A 36 6.69 -5.30 -11.51
CA PRO A 36 7.82 -4.62 -12.12
C PRO A 36 8.69 -3.92 -11.07
N SER A 37 9.96 -3.79 -11.41
CA SER A 37 10.91 -3.14 -10.51
C SER A 37 10.78 -1.63 -10.61
N LEU A 38 9.79 -1.09 -9.95
CA LEU A 38 9.56 0.33 -9.95
C LEU A 38 10.21 0.94 -8.72
N LEU A 39 10.99 1.98 -8.92
CA LEU A 39 11.76 2.58 -7.84
C LEU A 39 11.01 3.66 -7.10
N ARG A 40 10.16 4.39 -7.80
CA ARG A 40 9.49 5.52 -7.21
C ARG A 40 8.19 5.12 -6.56
N PHE A 41 7.91 5.77 -5.44
CA PHE A 41 6.68 5.55 -4.71
C PHE A 41 5.46 5.75 -5.62
N GLU A 42 5.44 6.86 -6.34
CA GLU A 42 4.31 7.17 -7.19
C GLU A 42 4.10 6.15 -8.30
N GLU A 43 5.21 5.63 -8.82
CA GLU A 43 5.10 4.62 -9.87
C GLU A 43 4.43 3.36 -9.36
N ARG A 44 4.77 2.96 -8.14
CA ARG A 44 4.17 1.77 -7.55
C ARG A 44 2.70 1.99 -7.23
N VAL A 45 2.37 3.17 -6.75
CA VAL A 45 0.97 3.50 -6.50
C VAL A 45 0.18 3.46 -7.81
N ASN A 46 0.71 4.07 -8.85
CA ASN A 46 0.03 4.09 -10.14
C ASN A 46 -0.10 2.69 -10.73
N TRP A 47 0.90 1.86 -10.51
CA TRP A 47 0.85 0.48 -11.00
C TRP A 47 -0.31 -0.28 -10.35
N LEU A 48 -0.47 -0.14 -9.05
CA LEU A 48 -1.59 -0.78 -8.38
C LEU A 48 -2.93 -0.26 -8.88
N ARG A 49 -2.99 1.03 -9.15
CA ARG A 49 -4.23 1.61 -9.64
C ARG A 49 -4.59 1.13 -11.04
N SER A 50 -3.61 1.05 -11.91
CA SER A 50 -3.89 0.71 -13.29
C SER A 50 -3.97 -0.80 -13.52
N GLU A 51 -3.11 -1.58 -12.87
CA GLU A 51 -3.12 -3.01 -13.08
C GLU A 51 -4.17 -3.73 -12.25
N HIS A 52 -4.44 -3.21 -11.07
CA HIS A 52 -5.33 -3.89 -10.14
C HIS A 52 -6.57 -3.08 -9.81
N ASN A 53 -6.72 -1.94 -10.45
CA ASN A 53 -7.94 -1.14 -10.29
C ASN A 53 -8.18 -0.67 -8.85
N LEU A 54 -7.13 -0.46 -8.10
CA LEU A 54 -7.28 -0.03 -6.72
C LEU A 54 -7.57 1.46 -6.63
N PRO A 55 -8.43 1.88 -5.71
CA PRO A 55 -8.58 3.30 -5.42
C PRO A 55 -7.27 3.90 -4.94
N HIS A 56 -7.09 5.18 -5.21
CA HIS A 56 -5.85 5.86 -4.88
C HIS A 56 -5.49 5.75 -3.39
N GLY A 57 -6.47 5.91 -2.51
CA GLY A 57 -6.22 5.85 -1.08
C GLY A 57 -5.67 4.51 -0.65
N TYR A 58 -6.28 3.43 -1.13
CA TYR A 58 -5.81 2.09 -0.76
C TYR A 58 -4.46 1.79 -1.38
N ALA A 59 -4.26 2.18 -2.63
CA ALA A 59 -2.98 1.94 -3.29
C ALA A 59 -1.86 2.66 -2.54
N THR A 60 -2.08 3.90 -2.16
CA THR A 60 -1.09 4.67 -1.44
C THR A 60 -0.78 4.04 -0.09
N ALA A 61 -1.81 3.62 0.64
CA ALA A 61 -1.61 3.02 1.94
C ALA A 61 -0.82 1.71 1.84
N ILE A 62 -1.14 0.90 0.84
CA ILE A 62 -0.45 -0.37 0.64
C ILE A 62 1.03 -0.15 0.34
N VAL A 63 1.33 0.75 -0.59
CA VAL A 63 2.72 1.00 -0.96
C VAL A 63 3.49 1.60 0.22
N HIS A 64 2.86 2.51 0.94
CA HIS A 64 3.49 3.13 2.09
C HIS A 64 3.85 2.09 3.16
N GLU A 65 2.92 1.19 3.44
CA GLU A 65 3.17 0.16 4.45
C GLU A 65 4.20 -0.84 3.96
N HIS A 66 4.19 -1.16 2.69
CA HIS A 66 5.16 -2.05 2.10
C HIS A 66 6.57 -1.48 2.23
N ASP A 67 6.74 -0.21 1.92
CA ASP A 67 8.03 0.45 2.06
C ASP A 67 8.50 0.46 3.51
N LYS A 68 7.58 0.74 4.41
CA LYS A 68 7.89 0.80 5.82
C LYS A 68 8.42 -0.54 6.32
N ARG A 69 7.78 -1.64 5.90
CA ARG A 69 8.20 -2.96 6.32
C ARG A 69 9.54 -3.34 5.72
N ARG A 70 9.76 -2.95 4.47
CA ARG A 70 11.04 -3.23 3.84
C ARG A 70 12.17 -2.55 4.57
N ARG A 71 11.97 -1.30 4.96
CA ARG A 71 13.01 -0.59 5.70
C ARG A 71 13.26 -1.19 7.07
N ALA A 72 12.21 -1.69 7.70
CA ALA A 72 12.37 -2.30 9.01
C ALA A 72 13.13 -3.61 8.94
N VAL A 73 13.01 -4.34 7.84
CA VAL A 73 13.66 -5.62 7.69
C VAL A 73 15.09 -5.49 7.18
N THR A 74 15.31 -4.56 6.29
CA THR A 74 16.63 -4.34 5.69
C THR A 74 17.57 -3.69 6.69
N ARG A 75 18.77 -4.23 6.86
CA ARG A 75 19.71 -3.69 7.84
C ARG A 75 21.04 -3.45 7.26
#